data_e3c2cecb0e18bd27d04c9490092abccf
#
_entry.id   e3c2cecb0e18bd27d04c9490092abccf
#
_cell.length_a   1.000
_cell.length_b   1.000
_cell.length_c   1.000
_cell.angle_alpha   90.00
_cell.angle_beta   90.00
_cell.angle_gamma   90.00
#
_symmetry.space_group_name_H-M   'P 1'
#
loop_
_entity.id
_entity.type
_entity.pdbx_description
1 polymer ?
#
loop_
_entity_poly.entity_id
_entity_poly.type
_entity_poly.pdbx_seq_one_letter_code
_entity_poly.pdbx_strand_id
1 'polypeptide(L)'
;MRSKLVGRERECQELHRVMESDRSEFVIVYGRRRVGKTFLVDQYYQGQYDFTFVGGHNLSRQRQLTSFARALKKFSGTKPDKFSDWFDAFDALEEYLESLDANRKKVVFIDEMPWIDTQKSDFVAALENFWNGWAARRSDIVFIASGSATSWMVDNLIENQGGLHARITSSIYVRPFTLHETEAYLLRKHCKWDRYQMLQCYMVFGGIPFYLSLINAKESLVQNVDRLFFAQGGIMRSEFDELYNALFSNADLYISVVKALAAHHDGMSREEISKATGITGGTLTRVLTNLERCDFVSRNQNFAHKVKDTIYRLVDFYTLFYYKFILPDVSGDEQWWSHHFESRQVSTWQGLTFEIVCLMHTDSIKRALGISGMATEVSSWRKAATDGQNGGQIDLVIKRADRIIHLCEMKFSKSQYRITEAYEQLLRQCLELFQSSTKTKFSLVITFVTTYGIADGLHHSLVHSEVTMEQLFI
;
A
#
# COMPACT_ATOMS: atom_id res chain seq x y z
N MET A 1 27.22 6.04 9.13
CA MET A 1 26.50 6.86 8.12
C MET A 1 25.01 6.74 8.35
N ARG A 2 24.34 7.83 8.74
CA ARG A 2 22.87 7.81 8.84
C ARG A 2 22.28 7.55 7.47
N SER A 3 21.43 6.56 7.36
CA SER A 3 20.74 6.21 6.14
C SER A 3 19.82 7.39 5.76
N LYS A 4 20.09 8.08 4.63
CA LYS A 4 19.18 9.12 4.14
C LYS A 4 17.88 8.44 3.66
N LEU A 5 16.74 9.04 3.88
CA LEU A 5 15.48 8.63 3.30
C LEU A 5 15.60 8.52 1.76
N VAL A 6 14.88 7.60 1.19
CA VAL A 6 14.69 7.47 -0.25
C VAL A 6 13.21 7.72 -0.52
N GLY A 7 12.91 8.62 -1.45
CA GLY A 7 11.55 9.09 -1.63
C GLY A 7 11.02 9.84 -0.39
N ARG A 8 9.73 9.84 -0.20
CA ARG A 8 9.07 10.45 0.97
C ARG A 8 9.15 11.97 1.02
N GLU A 9 9.36 12.62 -0.11
CA GLU A 9 9.47 14.08 -0.19
C GLU A 9 8.21 14.77 0.33
N ARG A 10 7.02 14.23 -0.01
CA ARG A 10 5.72 14.76 0.43
C ARG A 10 5.53 14.60 1.94
N GLU A 11 5.86 13.43 2.46
CA GLU A 11 5.77 13.13 3.89
C GLU A 11 6.75 14.02 4.69
N CYS A 12 7.98 14.19 4.19
CA CYS A 12 8.96 15.09 4.81
C CYS A 12 8.54 16.56 4.76
N GLN A 13 7.96 17.03 3.65
CA GLN A 13 7.43 18.39 3.53
C GLN A 13 6.29 18.62 4.54
N GLU A 14 5.42 17.63 4.74
CA GLU A 14 4.34 17.75 5.72
C GLU A 14 4.87 17.77 7.15
N LEU A 15 5.88 16.93 7.49
CA LEU A 15 6.53 16.99 8.80
C LEU A 15 7.24 18.35 9.02
N HIS A 16 7.81 18.92 7.97
CA HIS A 16 8.42 20.25 8.02
C HIS A 16 7.40 21.35 8.29
N ARG A 17 6.26 21.35 7.57
CA ARG A 17 5.15 22.26 7.82
C ARG A 17 4.68 22.21 9.28
N VAL A 18 4.58 21.01 9.84
CA VAL A 18 4.20 20.78 11.24
C VAL A 18 5.19 21.42 12.21
N MET A 19 6.49 21.32 11.94
CA MET A 19 7.51 21.92 12.80
C MET A 19 7.54 23.45 12.75
N GLU A 20 7.17 24.03 11.62
CA GLU A 20 7.13 25.50 11.43
C GLU A 20 5.79 26.14 11.83
N SER A 21 4.81 25.34 12.18
CA SER A 21 3.48 25.80 12.59
C SER A 21 3.55 26.63 13.87
N ASP A 22 2.68 27.64 14.01
CA ASP A 22 2.52 28.50 15.18
C ASP A 22 1.59 27.93 16.27
N ARG A 23 1.14 26.68 16.08
CA ARG A 23 0.22 25.98 16.98
C ARG A 23 0.72 24.58 17.32
N SER A 24 0.12 23.95 18.33
CA SER A 24 0.33 22.53 18.56
C SER A 24 -0.27 21.69 17.44
N GLU A 25 0.45 20.64 17.05
CA GLU A 25 0.08 19.77 15.92
C GLU A 25 -0.08 18.33 16.38
N PHE A 26 -1.20 17.70 16.00
CA PHE A 26 -1.45 16.28 16.18
C PHE A 26 -1.33 15.57 14.85
N VAL A 27 -0.23 14.85 14.68
CA VAL A 27 0.13 14.17 13.44
C VAL A 27 -0.12 12.68 13.56
N ILE A 28 -0.80 12.12 12.58
CA ILE A 28 -0.98 10.67 12.46
C ILE A 28 -0.15 10.15 11.30
N VAL A 29 0.73 9.17 11.56
CA VAL A 29 1.54 8.47 10.57
C VAL A 29 1.07 7.01 10.48
N TYR A 30 0.38 6.65 9.42
CA TYR A 30 -0.27 5.35 9.32
C TYR A 30 -0.02 4.70 7.94
N GLY A 31 -0.36 3.43 7.82
CA GLY A 31 -0.16 2.62 6.63
C GLY A 31 0.23 1.20 7.03
N ARG A 32 0.27 0.29 6.05
CA ARG A 32 0.52 -1.12 6.31
C ARG A 32 1.84 -1.38 7.04
N ARG A 33 1.97 -2.57 7.60
CA ARG A 33 3.23 -3.01 8.22
C ARG A 33 4.37 -3.03 7.19
N ARG A 34 5.60 -2.73 7.63
CA ARG A 34 6.86 -2.82 6.87
C ARG A 34 7.11 -1.73 5.81
N VAL A 35 6.25 -0.71 5.71
CA VAL A 35 6.44 0.43 4.79
C VAL A 35 7.39 1.52 5.30
N GLY A 36 7.89 1.39 6.55
CA GLY A 36 8.90 2.29 7.10
C GLY A 36 8.36 3.53 7.81
N LYS A 37 7.17 3.46 8.46
CA LYS A 37 6.60 4.58 9.26
C LYS A 37 7.54 5.09 10.33
N THR A 38 7.96 4.22 11.24
CA THR A 38 8.92 4.52 12.31
C THR A 38 10.23 5.05 11.75
N PHE A 39 10.74 4.44 10.67
CA PHE A 39 11.96 4.87 10.00
C PHE A 39 11.83 6.29 9.41
N LEU A 40 10.70 6.64 8.81
CA LEU A 40 10.42 7.98 8.31
C LEU A 40 10.53 9.02 9.42
N VAL A 41 9.81 8.80 10.52
CA VAL A 41 9.78 9.72 11.67
C VAL A 41 11.18 9.81 12.31
N ASP A 42 11.85 8.69 12.56
CA ASP A 42 13.20 8.65 13.14
C ASP A 42 14.24 9.34 12.28
N GLN A 43 14.18 9.18 10.95
CA GLN A 43 15.12 9.83 10.06
C GLN A 43 14.87 11.35 9.95
N TYR A 44 13.61 11.76 9.93
CA TYR A 44 13.25 13.18 9.86
C TYR A 44 13.71 13.92 11.13
N TYR A 45 13.33 13.41 12.31
CA TYR A 45 13.68 14.01 13.60
C TYR A 45 15.07 13.62 14.09
N GLN A 46 15.79 12.77 13.35
CA GLN A 46 17.13 12.27 13.71
C GLN A 46 17.17 11.59 15.09
N GLY A 47 16.06 10.97 15.51
CA GLY A 47 15.89 10.37 16.83
C GLY A 47 15.90 11.40 17.98
N GLN A 48 15.71 12.68 17.67
CA GLN A 48 15.63 13.76 18.67
C GLN A 48 14.17 13.98 19.06
N TYR A 49 13.76 13.34 20.13
CA TYR A 49 12.42 13.45 20.73
C TYR A 49 12.53 13.99 22.14
N ASP A 50 11.54 14.76 22.55
CA ASP A 50 11.37 15.11 23.96
C ASP A 50 10.73 13.96 24.74
N PHE A 51 9.92 13.15 24.06
CA PHE A 51 9.42 11.89 24.60
C PHE A 51 9.14 10.91 23.47
N THR A 52 9.45 9.64 23.64
CA THR A 52 9.00 8.58 22.74
C THR A 52 8.63 7.32 23.51
N PHE A 53 7.56 6.68 23.04
CA PHE A 53 7.07 5.42 23.58
C PHE A 53 6.57 4.51 22.45
N VAL A 54 6.85 3.22 22.57
CA VAL A 54 6.41 2.20 21.61
C VAL A 54 5.42 1.27 22.30
N GLY A 55 4.23 1.14 21.74
CA GLY A 55 3.23 0.18 22.21
C GLY A 55 3.73 -1.26 22.11
N GLY A 56 3.48 -2.05 23.14
CA GLY A 56 3.90 -3.45 23.18
C GLY A 56 2.79 -4.37 22.67
N HIS A 57 3.10 -5.21 21.67
CA HIS A 57 2.15 -6.19 21.14
C HIS A 57 1.75 -7.20 22.22
N ASN A 58 0.44 -7.48 22.35
CA ASN A 58 -0.13 -8.45 23.31
C ASN A 58 0.24 -8.19 24.78
N LEU A 59 0.53 -6.97 25.17
CA LEU A 59 0.73 -6.61 26.56
C LEU A 59 -0.59 -6.23 27.25
N SER A 60 -0.71 -6.60 28.54
CA SER A 60 -1.83 -6.12 29.36
C SER A 60 -1.69 -4.61 29.63
N ARG A 61 -2.80 -3.92 29.92
CA ARG A 61 -2.83 -2.52 30.32
C ARG A 61 -1.75 -2.18 31.35
N GLN A 62 -1.64 -2.97 32.43
CA GLN A 62 -0.68 -2.71 33.50
C GLN A 62 0.78 -2.82 33.02
N ARG A 63 1.09 -3.72 32.10
CA ARG A 63 2.43 -3.82 31.52
C ARG A 63 2.72 -2.66 30.55
N GLN A 64 1.72 -2.18 29.79
CA GLN A 64 1.83 -0.96 28.97
C GLN A 64 2.15 0.26 29.84
N LEU A 65 1.38 0.49 30.92
CA LEU A 65 1.60 1.58 31.86
C LEU A 65 2.97 1.51 32.52
N THR A 66 3.42 0.31 32.93
CA THR A 66 4.76 0.10 33.49
C THR A 66 5.86 0.44 32.45
N SER A 67 5.66 0.10 31.19
CA SER A 67 6.61 0.42 30.10
C SER A 67 6.63 1.91 29.82
N PHE A 68 5.47 2.57 29.84
CA PHE A 68 5.35 4.02 29.70
C PHE A 68 6.08 4.76 30.85
N ALA A 69 5.87 4.34 32.10
CA ALA A 69 6.60 4.90 33.26
C ALA A 69 8.11 4.78 33.12
N ARG A 70 8.60 3.64 32.59
CA ARG A 70 10.04 3.46 32.29
C ARG A 70 10.55 4.39 31.21
N ALA A 71 9.76 4.57 30.17
CA ALA A 71 10.07 5.53 29.10
C ALA A 71 10.14 6.95 29.67
N LEU A 72 9.12 7.37 30.41
CA LEU A 72 9.07 8.70 31.01
C LEU A 72 10.27 8.94 31.95
N LYS A 73 10.63 7.97 32.78
CA LYS A 73 11.85 8.04 33.63
C LYS A 73 13.12 8.29 32.83
N LYS A 74 13.23 7.68 31.63
CA LYS A 74 14.42 7.83 30.78
C LYS A 74 14.59 9.26 30.25
N PHE A 75 13.50 9.95 30.01
CA PHE A 75 13.51 11.34 29.50
C PHE A 75 13.53 12.37 30.63
N SER A 76 12.73 12.20 31.67
CA SER A 76 12.64 13.15 32.80
C SER A 76 13.79 13.02 33.81
N GLY A 77 14.51 11.88 33.82
CA GLY A 77 15.48 11.56 34.85
C GLY A 77 14.85 11.15 36.19
N THR A 78 13.58 11.41 36.40
CA THR A 78 12.86 11.14 37.66
C THR A 78 11.98 9.92 37.53
N LYS A 79 11.95 9.05 38.53
CA LYS A 79 11.06 7.89 38.52
C LYS A 79 9.65 8.34 38.88
N PRO A 80 8.67 8.22 37.95
CA PRO A 80 7.29 8.50 38.27
C PRO A 80 6.74 7.47 39.25
N ASP A 81 5.66 7.83 39.93
CA ASP A 81 4.87 6.90 40.70
C ASP A 81 4.24 5.83 39.81
N LYS A 82 3.71 4.78 40.45
CA LYS A 82 3.02 3.73 39.72
C LYS A 82 1.67 4.28 39.16
N PHE A 83 1.52 4.31 37.86
CA PHE A 83 0.28 4.73 37.22
C PHE A 83 -0.86 3.73 37.44
N SER A 84 -2.02 4.21 37.84
CA SER A 84 -3.25 3.42 38.00
C SER A 84 -3.97 3.24 36.64
N ASP A 85 -3.92 4.25 35.83
CA ASP A 85 -4.53 4.29 34.50
C ASP A 85 -3.79 5.21 33.51
N TRP A 86 -4.37 5.44 32.34
CA TRP A 86 -3.76 6.26 31.32
C TRP A 86 -3.92 7.77 31.58
N PHE A 87 -4.88 8.19 32.41
CA PHE A 87 -4.99 9.58 32.84
C PHE A 87 -3.76 9.97 33.68
N ASP A 88 -3.44 9.18 34.73
CA ASP A 88 -2.22 9.39 35.52
C ASP A 88 -0.96 9.44 34.63
N ALA A 89 -0.88 8.58 33.63
CA ALA A 89 0.27 8.49 32.74
C ALA A 89 0.41 9.73 31.85
N PHE A 90 -0.68 10.26 31.32
CA PHE A 90 -0.67 11.49 30.53
C PHE A 90 -0.49 12.75 31.38
N ASP A 91 -1.03 12.80 32.59
CA ASP A 91 -0.78 13.90 33.52
C ASP A 91 0.71 14.02 33.87
N ALA A 92 1.38 12.88 34.16
CA ALA A 92 2.81 12.87 34.36
C ALA A 92 3.65 13.24 33.12
N LEU A 93 3.15 12.93 31.92
CA LEU A 93 3.77 13.38 30.67
C LEU A 93 3.61 14.90 30.50
N GLU A 94 2.45 15.45 30.83
CA GLU A 94 2.15 16.87 30.81
C GLU A 94 3.12 17.64 31.72
N GLU A 95 3.20 17.25 32.99
CA GLU A 95 4.14 17.83 33.99
C GLU A 95 5.58 17.82 33.47
N TYR A 96 6.02 16.70 32.90
CA TYR A 96 7.35 16.60 32.32
C TYR A 96 7.56 17.59 31.15
N LEU A 97 6.63 17.63 30.20
CA LEU A 97 6.73 18.52 29.03
C LEU A 97 6.67 19.99 29.44
N GLU A 98 5.97 20.36 30.51
CA GLU A 98 5.95 21.71 31.07
C GLU A 98 7.29 22.11 31.69
N SER A 99 8.04 21.16 32.22
CA SER A 99 9.39 21.43 32.78
C SER A 99 10.45 21.75 31.72
N LEU A 100 10.15 21.51 30.42
CA LEU A 100 11.05 21.77 29.32
C LEU A 100 10.97 23.23 28.83
N ASP A 101 12.02 23.70 28.13
CA ASP A 101 12.07 25.05 27.53
C ASP A 101 10.83 25.34 26.68
N ALA A 102 10.13 26.43 27.02
CA ALA A 102 8.91 26.87 26.34
C ALA A 102 9.16 27.51 24.95
N ASN A 103 10.41 27.89 24.63
CA ASN A 103 10.73 28.65 23.42
C ASN A 103 10.97 27.77 22.20
N ARG A 104 10.73 26.46 22.28
CA ARG A 104 10.88 25.51 21.17
C ARG A 104 9.74 24.51 21.09
N LYS A 105 9.52 23.96 19.91
CA LYS A 105 8.63 22.81 19.72
C LYS A 105 9.16 21.59 20.49
N LYS A 106 8.24 20.90 21.16
CA LYS A 106 8.47 19.64 21.86
C LYS A 106 7.88 18.51 21.05
N VAL A 107 8.70 17.53 20.69
CA VAL A 107 8.30 16.41 19.85
C VAL A 107 8.03 15.20 20.71
N VAL A 108 6.76 14.76 20.70
CA VAL A 108 6.29 13.54 21.36
C VAL A 108 5.96 12.51 20.30
N PHE A 109 6.60 11.34 20.33
CA PHE A 109 6.36 10.27 19.37
C PHE A 109 5.86 9.00 20.05
N ILE A 110 4.61 8.63 19.76
CA ILE A 110 3.99 7.37 20.22
C ILE A 110 3.88 6.42 19.02
N ASP A 111 4.71 5.39 19.03
CA ASP A 111 4.75 4.39 17.95
C ASP A 111 3.90 3.16 18.30
N GLU A 112 3.35 2.51 17.27
CA GLU A 112 2.42 1.37 17.35
C GLU A 112 1.29 1.60 18.38
N MET A 113 0.67 2.79 18.29
CA MET A 113 -0.42 3.23 19.19
C MET A 113 -1.59 2.22 19.26
N PRO A 114 -2.01 1.54 18.19
CA PRO A 114 -3.08 0.54 18.27
C PRO A 114 -2.81 -0.59 19.29
N TRP A 115 -1.55 -0.91 19.56
CA TRP A 115 -1.21 -1.95 20.54
C TRP A 115 -1.33 -1.48 22.00
N ILE A 116 -1.38 -0.17 22.23
CA ILE A 116 -1.54 0.41 23.55
C ILE A 116 -3.02 0.34 23.98
N ASP A 117 -3.94 0.52 23.01
CA ASP A 117 -5.38 0.49 23.27
C ASP A 117 -5.87 -0.94 23.46
N THR A 118 -5.74 -1.41 24.70
CA THR A 118 -6.25 -2.72 25.10
C THR A 118 -7.71 -2.63 25.53
N GLN A 119 -8.42 -3.75 25.52
CA GLN A 119 -9.83 -3.77 25.92
C GLN A 119 -10.04 -3.14 27.32
N LYS A 120 -10.94 -2.17 27.42
CA LYS A 120 -11.26 -1.43 28.67
C LYS A 120 -10.04 -0.68 29.26
N SER A 121 -9.16 -0.17 28.39
CA SER A 121 -7.97 0.55 28.85
C SER A 121 -8.22 2.03 29.11
N ASP A 122 -9.30 2.60 28.57
CA ASP A 122 -9.62 4.03 28.55
C ASP A 122 -8.52 4.90 27.89
N PHE A 123 -7.63 4.26 27.11
CA PHE A 123 -6.48 4.93 26.49
C PHE A 123 -6.89 6.09 25.57
N VAL A 124 -7.87 5.85 24.68
CA VAL A 124 -8.34 6.88 23.74
C VAL A 124 -8.96 8.04 24.51
N ALA A 125 -9.74 7.76 25.55
CA ALA A 125 -10.35 8.80 26.40
C ALA A 125 -9.30 9.64 27.16
N ALA A 126 -8.25 8.99 27.68
CA ALA A 126 -7.15 9.69 28.33
C ALA A 126 -6.33 10.55 27.35
N LEU A 127 -6.05 10.03 26.14
CA LEU A 127 -5.41 10.78 25.05
C LEU A 127 -6.26 11.99 24.64
N GLU A 128 -7.59 11.82 24.54
CA GLU A 128 -8.53 12.90 24.26
C GLU A 128 -8.47 14.00 25.34
N ASN A 129 -8.44 13.60 26.61
CA ASN A 129 -8.33 14.54 27.74
C ASN A 129 -7.01 15.31 27.68
N PHE A 130 -5.88 14.62 27.50
CA PHE A 130 -4.55 15.22 27.36
C PHE A 130 -4.51 16.23 26.19
N TRP A 131 -5.03 15.83 25.02
CA TRP A 131 -4.99 16.70 23.85
C TRP A 131 -5.90 17.92 24.01
N ASN A 132 -7.18 17.72 24.32
CA ASN A 132 -8.16 18.80 24.38
C ASN A 132 -8.02 19.66 25.64
N GLY A 133 -7.65 19.05 26.76
CA GLY A 133 -7.46 19.72 28.04
C GLY A 133 -6.24 20.64 28.06
N TRP A 134 -5.14 20.17 27.49
CA TRP A 134 -3.85 20.80 27.62
C TRP A 134 -3.13 21.06 26.28
N ALA A 135 -2.74 20.04 25.51
CA ALA A 135 -1.84 20.19 24.37
C ALA A 135 -2.36 21.10 23.27
N ALA A 136 -3.65 21.01 22.93
CA ALA A 136 -4.27 21.83 21.87
C ALA A 136 -4.35 23.33 22.21
N ARG A 137 -4.20 23.70 23.47
CA ARG A 137 -4.22 25.10 23.94
C ARG A 137 -2.83 25.75 23.90
N ARG A 138 -1.82 24.97 23.58
CA ARG A 138 -0.42 25.38 23.46
C ARG A 138 -0.05 25.60 22.00
N SER A 139 1.13 26.15 21.76
CA SER A 139 1.70 26.33 20.43
C SER A 139 2.97 25.49 20.20
N ASP A 140 3.44 24.78 21.21
CA ASP A 140 4.78 24.20 21.24
C ASP A 140 4.79 22.66 21.26
N ILE A 141 3.65 22.00 21.10
CA ILE A 141 3.58 20.52 21.10
C ILE A 141 3.44 20.00 19.66
N VAL A 142 4.29 19.06 19.28
CA VAL A 142 4.13 18.21 18.09
C VAL A 142 3.95 16.78 18.59
N PHE A 143 2.71 16.32 18.58
CA PHE A 143 2.36 14.98 19.01
C PHE A 143 2.17 14.10 17.78
N ILE A 144 3.00 13.07 17.65
CA ILE A 144 3.03 12.14 16.52
C ILE A 144 2.58 10.77 17.00
N ALA A 145 1.51 10.26 16.43
CA ALA A 145 1.00 8.92 16.65
C ALA A 145 1.26 8.06 15.41
N SER A 146 1.86 6.89 15.57
CA SER A 146 1.99 5.95 14.46
C SER A 146 1.33 4.61 14.74
N GLY A 147 0.94 3.90 13.67
CA GLY A 147 0.39 2.56 13.78
C GLY A 147 0.29 1.82 12.46
N SER A 148 0.47 0.50 12.52
CA SER A 148 0.33 -0.41 11.37
C SER A 148 -1.09 -0.97 11.22
N ALA A 149 -1.89 -0.99 12.27
CA ALA A 149 -3.32 -1.33 12.21
C ALA A 149 -4.11 -0.14 11.65
N THR A 150 -4.03 0.04 10.34
CA THR A 150 -4.57 1.21 9.62
C THR A 150 -6.04 1.48 9.94
N SER A 151 -6.86 0.44 10.03
CA SER A 151 -8.28 0.60 10.36
C SER A 151 -8.48 1.17 11.77
N TRP A 152 -7.72 0.71 12.77
CA TRP A 152 -7.79 1.27 14.12
C TRP A 152 -7.42 2.77 14.12
N MET A 153 -6.34 3.13 13.39
CA MET A 153 -5.90 4.53 13.28
C MET A 153 -6.97 5.42 12.63
N VAL A 154 -7.62 4.90 11.59
CA VAL A 154 -8.70 5.64 10.92
C VAL A 154 -9.94 5.73 11.81
N ASP A 155 -10.42 4.60 12.34
CA ASP A 155 -11.69 4.54 13.07
C ASP A 155 -11.62 5.28 14.41
N ASN A 156 -10.48 5.19 15.13
CA ASN A 156 -10.36 5.75 16.49
C ASN A 156 -9.72 7.14 16.54
N LEU A 157 -9.00 7.55 15.50
CA LEU A 157 -8.33 8.85 15.49
C LEU A 157 -8.86 9.76 14.38
N ILE A 158 -8.82 9.33 13.12
CA ILE A 158 -9.11 10.19 11.96
C ILE A 158 -10.63 10.42 11.80
N GLU A 159 -11.41 9.33 11.79
CA GLU A 159 -12.88 9.34 11.63
C GLU A 159 -13.59 9.27 12.99
N ASN A 160 -12.87 9.49 14.09
CA ASN A 160 -13.41 9.51 15.44
C ASN A 160 -14.58 10.50 15.54
N GLN A 161 -15.70 10.05 16.07
CA GLN A 161 -16.89 10.88 16.29
C GLN A 161 -16.95 11.46 17.72
N GLY A 162 -15.96 11.16 18.57
CA GLY A 162 -15.79 11.68 19.92
C GLY A 162 -14.99 12.96 19.99
N GLY A 163 -14.31 13.20 21.08
CA GLY A 163 -13.59 14.45 21.36
C GLY A 163 -12.30 14.63 20.56
N LEU A 164 -11.81 13.61 19.85
CA LEU A 164 -10.72 13.75 18.88
C LEU A 164 -11.23 14.17 17.49
N HIS A 165 -12.55 14.31 17.30
CA HIS A 165 -13.12 14.76 16.03
C HIS A 165 -12.54 16.11 15.60
N ALA A 166 -12.03 16.18 14.37
CA ALA A 166 -11.40 17.36 13.79
C ALA A 166 -10.20 17.93 14.60
N ARG A 167 -9.57 17.11 15.47
CA ARG A 167 -8.38 17.49 16.25
C ARG A 167 -7.08 17.07 15.59
N ILE A 168 -7.14 16.10 14.68
CA ILE A 168 -5.99 15.70 13.88
C ILE A 168 -5.67 16.82 12.91
N THR A 169 -4.46 17.36 12.99
CA THR A 169 -4.02 18.49 12.17
C THR A 169 -3.26 18.06 10.92
N SER A 170 -2.73 16.83 10.93
CA SER A 170 -2.05 16.23 9.79
C SER A 170 -2.19 14.70 9.80
N SER A 171 -2.44 14.13 8.62
CA SER A 171 -2.54 12.69 8.40
C SER A 171 -1.62 12.27 7.27
N ILE A 172 -0.57 11.52 7.61
CA ILE A 172 0.45 11.03 6.69
C ILE A 172 0.21 9.54 6.44
N TYR A 173 -0.33 9.21 5.27
CA TYR A 173 -0.47 7.83 4.83
C TYR A 173 0.78 7.37 4.11
N VAL A 174 1.54 6.47 4.73
CA VAL A 174 2.80 5.95 4.20
C VAL A 174 2.52 4.72 3.34
N ARG A 175 2.62 4.90 2.02
CA ARG A 175 2.39 3.83 1.03
C ARG A 175 3.66 3.00 0.78
N PRO A 176 3.55 1.81 0.16
CA PRO A 176 4.67 1.15 -0.50
C PRO A 176 5.39 2.09 -1.47
N PHE A 177 6.67 1.88 -1.71
CA PHE A 177 7.41 2.63 -2.73
C PHE A 177 6.79 2.44 -4.12
N THR A 178 6.78 3.49 -4.91
CA THR A 178 6.54 3.43 -6.35
C THR A 178 7.71 2.74 -7.05
N LEU A 179 7.60 2.48 -8.36
CA LEU A 179 8.73 2.00 -9.17
C LEU A 179 9.90 2.98 -9.14
N HIS A 180 9.64 4.28 -9.21
CA HIS A 180 10.65 5.33 -9.10
C HIS A 180 11.42 5.27 -7.77
N GLU A 181 10.70 5.20 -6.66
CA GLU A 181 11.31 5.11 -5.32
C GLU A 181 12.04 3.78 -5.12
N THR A 182 11.51 2.68 -5.70
CA THR A 182 12.15 1.36 -5.67
C THR A 182 13.47 1.38 -6.45
N GLU A 183 13.51 1.97 -7.64
CA GLU A 183 14.74 2.18 -8.42
C GLU A 183 15.77 2.97 -7.59
N ALA A 184 15.37 4.11 -7.05
CA ALA A 184 16.24 4.95 -6.23
C ALA A 184 16.80 4.18 -5.01
N TYR A 185 15.96 3.34 -4.37
CA TYR A 185 16.38 2.51 -3.25
C TYR A 185 17.37 1.42 -3.66
N LEU A 186 17.12 0.70 -4.74
CA LEU A 186 17.99 -0.38 -5.24
C LEU A 186 19.33 0.16 -5.75
N LEU A 187 19.33 1.28 -6.47
CA LEU A 187 20.55 1.96 -6.91
C LEU A 187 21.41 2.40 -5.71
N ARG A 188 20.78 2.89 -4.66
CA ARG A 188 21.47 3.25 -3.42
C ARG A 188 22.07 2.05 -2.69
N LYS A 189 21.42 0.88 -2.79
CA LYS A 189 21.99 -0.39 -2.32
C LYS A 189 23.10 -0.93 -3.24
N HIS A 190 23.45 -0.21 -4.31
CA HIS A 190 24.41 -0.62 -5.32
C HIS A 190 24.02 -1.86 -6.14
N CYS A 191 22.70 -2.13 -6.24
CA CYS A 191 22.21 -3.13 -7.18
C CYS A 191 22.52 -2.66 -8.62
N LYS A 192 23.10 -3.55 -9.42
CA LYS A 192 23.44 -3.27 -10.83
C LYS A 192 22.42 -3.91 -11.78
N TRP A 193 21.17 -3.85 -11.41
CA TRP A 193 20.05 -4.37 -12.21
C TRP A 193 19.56 -3.31 -13.18
N ASP A 194 19.11 -3.73 -14.36
CA ASP A 194 18.39 -2.86 -15.28
C ASP A 194 16.92 -2.66 -14.81
N ARG A 195 16.21 -1.74 -15.46
CA ARG A 195 14.81 -1.44 -15.11
C ARG A 195 13.87 -2.62 -15.30
N TYR A 196 14.18 -3.53 -16.27
CA TYR A 196 13.40 -4.75 -16.46
C TYR A 196 13.53 -5.68 -15.24
N GLN A 197 14.75 -5.88 -14.74
CA GLN A 197 14.99 -6.66 -13.52
C GLN A 197 14.39 -5.97 -12.28
N MET A 198 14.46 -4.63 -12.20
CA MET A 198 13.83 -3.87 -11.11
C MET A 198 12.31 -3.98 -11.14
N LEU A 199 11.70 -3.97 -12.33
CA LEU A 199 10.27 -4.21 -12.51
C LEU A 199 9.89 -5.63 -12.07
N GLN A 200 10.66 -6.65 -12.44
CA GLN A 200 10.45 -8.03 -11.96
C GLN A 200 10.62 -8.12 -10.43
N CYS A 201 11.59 -7.43 -9.86
CA CYS A 201 11.75 -7.31 -8.41
C CYS A 201 10.49 -6.70 -7.77
N TYR A 202 9.95 -5.63 -8.34
CA TYR A 202 8.73 -5.00 -7.87
C TYR A 202 7.53 -5.95 -7.91
N MET A 203 7.40 -6.76 -8.96
CA MET A 203 6.35 -7.77 -9.08
C MET A 203 6.41 -8.85 -7.97
N VAL A 204 7.58 -9.10 -7.39
CA VAL A 204 7.76 -10.08 -6.29
C VAL A 204 7.61 -9.43 -4.92
N PHE A 205 8.28 -8.31 -4.69
CA PHE A 205 8.43 -7.67 -3.38
C PHE A 205 7.51 -6.46 -3.15
N GLY A 206 6.93 -5.90 -4.20
CA GLY A 206 5.89 -4.89 -4.14
C GLY A 206 6.30 -3.53 -3.57
N GLY A 207 7.51 -3.06 -3.77
CA GLY A 207 7.92 -1.74 -3.27
C GLY A 207 7.91 -1.61 -1.74
N ILE A 208 7.91 -2.72 -1.00
CA ILE A 208 7.92 -2.72 0.46
C ILE A 208 9.36 -2.52 0.98
N PRO A 209 9.68 -1.38 1.63
CA PRO A 209 11.04 -1.05 2.02
C PRO A 209 11.74 -2.13 2.83
N PHE A 210 11.02 -2.79 3.74
CA PHE A 210 11.59 -3.89 4.52
C PHE A 210 11.99 -5.06 3.63
N TYR A 211 11.15 -5.48 2.69
CA TYR A 211 11.47 -6.59 1.77
C TYR A 211 12.65 -6.24 0.86
N LEU A 212 12.66 -5.02 0.34
CA LEU A 212 13.78 -4.50 -0.46
C LEU A 212 15.08 -4.42 0.38
N SER A 213 14.99 -4.25 1.69
CA SER A 213 16.16 -4.24 2.58
C SER A 213 16.87 -5.59 2.66
N LEU A 214 16.14 -6.69 2.45
CA LEU A 214 16.66 -8.07 2.48
C LEU A 214 17.44 -8.45 1.21
N ILE A 215 17.34 -7.66 0.15
CA ILE A 215 18.03 -7.90 -1.12
C ILE A 215 19.55 -7.77 -0.93
N ASN A 216 20.28 -8.75 -1.39
CA ASN A 216 21.74 -8.70 -1.51
C ASN A 216 22.12 -8.15 -2.89
N ALA A 217 22.71 -6.97 -2.93
CA ALA A 217 23.09 -6.29 -4.17
C ALA A 217 24.19 -7.03 -4.99
N LYS A 218 24.88 -8.01 -4.38
CA LYS A 218 25.91 -8.82 -5.06
C LYS A 218 25.32 -10.03 -5.78
N GLU A 219 24.07 -10.36 -5.52
CA GLU A 219 23.34 -11.46 -6.12
C GLU A 219 22.45 -10.96 -7.25
N SER A 220 22.15 -11.82 -8.22
CA SER A 220 21.10 -11.57 -9.21
C SER A 220 19.72 -11.52 -8.53
N LEU A 221 18.70 -10.97 -9.22
CA LEU A 221 17.33 -11.03 -8.73
C LEU A 221 16.88 -12.46 -8.46
N VAL A 222 17.20 -13.37 -9.38
CA VAL A 222 16.82 -14.79 -9.30
C VAL A 222 17.40 -15.45 -8.06
N GLN A 223 18.69 -15.23 -7.79
CA GLN A 223 19.36 -15.74 -6.58
C GLN A 223 18.77 -15.15 -5.28
N ASN A 224 18.41 -13.87 -5.28
CA ASN A 224 17.73 -13.26 -4.14
C ASN A 224 16.37 -13.90 -3.87
N VAL A 225 15.59 -14.19 -4.92
CA VAL A 225 14.28 -14.85 -4.78
C VAL A 225 14.45 -16.25 -4.22
N ASP A 226 15.38 -17.05 -4.74
CA ASP A 226 15.67 -18.40 -4.21
C ASP A 226 16.03 -18.34 -2.74
N ARG A 227 17.00 -17.52 -2.37
CA ARG A 227 17.46 -17.38 -0.98
C ARG A 227 16.37 -16.92 -0.02
N LEU A 228 15.53 -16.00 -0.43
CA LEU A 228 14.53 -15.39 0.46
C LEU A 228 13.24 -16.23 0.57
N PHE A 229 12.86 -16.96 -0.49
CA PHE A 229 11.58 -17.67 -0.53
C PHE A 229 11.70 -19.20 -0.55
N PHE A 230 12.70 -19.77 -1.24
CA PHE A 230 12.77 -21.21 -1.49
C PHE A 230 13.82 -21.92 -0.64
N ALA A 231 14.93 -21.26 -0.29
CA ALA A 231 15.95 -21.83 0.57
C ALA A 231 15.39 -22.23 1.95
N GLN A 232 15.98 -23.24 2.56
CA GLN A 232 15.63 -23.67 3.92
C GLN A 232 15.84 -22.49 4.89
N GLY A 233 14.77 -22.09 5.59
CA GLY A 233 14.79 -20.93 6.47
C GLY A 233 14.66 -19.57 5.77
N GLY A 234 14.29 -19.54 4.49
CA GLY A 234 14.00 -18.30 3.77
C GLY A 234 12.97 -17.44 4.49
N ILE A 235 13.37 -16.22 4.89
CA ILE A 235 12.60 -15.33 5.77
C ILE A 235 11.23 -14.95 5.17
N MET A 236 11.12 -14.90 3.86
CA MET A 236 9.87 -14.53 3.19
C MET A 236 8.87 -15.70 3.13
N ARG A 237 9.28 -16.92 3.46
CA ARG A 237 8.41 -18.09 3.49
C ARG A 237 7.43 -18.05 4.69
N SER A 238 7.91 -17.61 5.86
CA SER A 238 7.10 -17.46 7.08
C SER A 238 6.42 -16.09 7.22
N GLU A 239 6.82 -15.12 6.43
CA GLU A 239 6.34 -13.74 6.52
C GLU A 239 4.81 -13.63 6.37
N PHE A 240 4.18 -14.54 5.61
CA PHE A 240 2.74 -14.49 5.34
C PHE A 240 1.92 -14.55 6.61
N ASP A 241 2.16 -15.55 7.44
CA ASP A 241 1.43 -15.74 8.70
C ASP A 241 1.72 -14.60 9.69
N GLU A 242 2.98 -14.15 9.77
CA GLU A 242 3.38 -13.03 10.62
C GLU A 242 2.69 -11.73 10.20
N LEU A 243 2.57 -11.48 8.88
CA LEU A 243 1.97 -10.27 8.34
C LEU A 243 0.49 -10.16 8.69
N TYR A 244 -0.29 -11.20 8.40
CA TYR A 244 -1.74 -11.19 8.62
C TYR A 244 -2.11 -11.23 10.11
N ASN A 245 -1.43 -12.06 10.91
CA ASN A 245 -1.66 -12.15 12.36
C ASN A 245 -1.31 -10.84 13.10
N ALA A 246 -0.33 -10.08 12.61
CA ALA A 246 0.01 -8.81 13.22
C ALA A 246 -0.92 -7.65 12.85
N LEU A 247 -1.62 -7.75 11.71
CA LEU A 247 -2.51 -6.69 11.24
C LEU A 247 -3.97 -6.89 11.68
N PHE A 248 -4.40 -8.14 11.82
CA PHE A 248 -5.82 -8.46 11.99
C PHE A 248 -6.05 -9.42 13.15
N SER A 249 -6.91 -9.03 14.08
CA SER A 249 -7.26 -9.85 15.27
C SER A 249 -7.92 -11.20 14.92
N ASN A 250 -8.58 -11.29 13.76
CA ASN A 250 -9.18 -12.52 13.23
C ASN A 250 -8.62 -12.80 11.83
N ALA A 251 -7.31 -13.07 11.76
CA ALA A 251 -6.56 -13.19 10.50
C ALA A 251 -7.20 -14.18 9.51
N ASP A 252 -7.80 -15.27 9.99
CA ASP A 252 -8.40 -16.31 9.14
C ASP A 252 -9.50 -15.78 8.22
N LEU A 253 -10.30 -14.80 8.66
CA LEU A 253 -11.33 -14.17 7.83
C LEU A 253 -10.70 -13.42 6.65
N TYR A 254 -9.63 -12.68 6.92
CA TYR A 254 -8.90 -11.90 5.91
C TYR A 254 -8.16 -12.82 4.95
N ILE A 255 -7.50 -13.84 5.46
CA ILE A 255 -6.80 -14.88 4.68
C ILE A 255 -7.78 -15.60 3.75
N SER A 256 -8.99 -15.94 4.21
CA SER A 256 -10.03 -16.57 3.38
C SER A 256 -10.41 -15.69 2.18
N VAL A 257 -10.64 -14.39 2.38
CA VAL A 257 -10.96 -13.44 1.30
C VAL A 257 -9.78 -13.26 0.35
N VAL A 258 -8.58 -13.09 0.88
CA VAL A 258 -7.36 -12.91 0.08
C VAL A 258 -7.06 -14.16 -0.76
N LYS A 259 -7.25 -15.35 -0.20
CA LYS A 259 -7.11 -16.63 -0.91
C LYS A 259 -8.08 -16.72 -2.08
N ALA A 260 -9.34 -16.33 -1.87
CA ALA A 260 -10.34 -16.31 -2.94
C ALA A 260 -9.94 -15.34 -4.05
N LEU A 261 -9.49 -14.13 -3.70
CA LEU A 261 -9.03 -13.13 -4.65
C LEU A 261 -7.75 -13.54 -5.39
N ALA A 262 -6.82 -14.24 -4.73
CA ALA A 262 -5.57 -14.72 -5.34
C ALA A 262 -5.83 -15.75 -6.46
N ALA A 263 -6.94 -16.47 -6.39
CA ALA A 263 -7.36 -17.41 -7.45
C ALA A 263 -8.04 -16.72 -8.65
N HIS A 264 -8.43 -15.45 -8.51
CA HIS A 264 -9.19 -14.68 -9.51
C HIS A 264 -8.51 -13.35 -9.81
N HIS A 265 -7.50 -13.37 -10.70
CA HIS A 265 -6.76 -12.17 -11.04
C HIS A 265 -7.56 -11.06 -11.72
N ASP A 266 -8.65 -11.36 -12.36
CA ASP A 266 -9.59 -10.38 -12.89
C ASP A 266 -10.39 -9.66 -11.80
N GLY A 267 -10.21 -10.09 -10.54
CA GLY A 267 -10.96 -9.64 -9.40
C GLY A 267 -12.32 -10.30 -9.25
N MET A 268 -12.98 -10.00 -8.16
CA MET A 268 -14.30 -10.53 -7.81
C MET A 268 -15.23 -9.43 -7.34
N SER A 269 -16.50 -9.55 -7.65
CA SER A 269 -17.54 -8.75 -7.02
C SER A 269 -17.72 -9.14 -5.55
N ARG A 270 -18.36 -8.29 -4.77
CA ARG A 270 -18.70 -8.58 -3.37
C ARG A 270 -19.52 -9.87 -3.24
N GLU A 271 -20.42 -10.12 -4.18
CA GLU A 271 -21.29 -11.29 -4.17
C GLU A 271 -20.51 -12.59 -4.45
N GLU A 272 -19.62 -12.56 -5.42
CA GLU A 272 -18.70 -13.67 -5.73
C GLU A 272 -17.80 -14.00 -4.53
N ILE A 273 -17.23 -12.98 -3.86
CA ILE A 273 -16.42 -13.16 -2.65
C ILE A 273 -17.27 -13.79 -1.53
N SER A 274 -18.47 -13.28 -1.30
CA SER A 274 -19.38 -13.84 -0.30
C SER A 274 -19.69 -15.30 -0.54
N LYS A 275 -19.97 -15.67 -1.79
CA LYS A 275 -20.23 -17.05 -2.20
C LYS A 275 -19.01 -17.95 -2.02
N ALA A 276 -17.82 -17.46 -2.38
CA ALA A 276 -16.58 -18.24 -2.30
C ALA A 276 -16.12 -18.47 -0.84
N THR A 277 -16.35 -17.50 0.06
CA THR A 277 -15.84 -17.53 1.43
C THR A 277 -16.88 -17.88 2.49
N GLY A 278 -18.17 -17.79 2.16
CA GLY A 278 -19.27 -17.90 3.13
C GLY A 278 -19.41 -16.68 4.07
N ILE A 279 -18.57 -15.65 3.92
CA ILE A 279 -18.64 -14.45 4.75
C ILE A 279 -19.67 -13.48 4.17
N THR A 280 -20.57 -12.97 5.01
CA THR A 280 -21.70 -12.14 4.57
C THR A 280 -21.84 -10.86 5.39
N GLY A 281 -22.76 -9.99 4.99
CA GLY A 281 -23.22 -8.83 5.76
C GLY A 281 -22.11 -7.83 6.12
N GLY A 282 -22.20 -7.26 7.33
CA GLY A 282 -21.26 -6.27 7.85
C GLY A 282 -19.85 -6.81 8.05
N THR A 283 -19.70 -8.12 8.33
CA THR A 283 -18.38 -8.75 8.49
C THR A 283 -17.59 -8.70 7.19
N LEU A 284 -18.20 -9.03 6.05
CA LEU A 284 -17.53 -8.93 4.75
C LEU A 284 -17.20 -7.48 4.39
N THR A 285 -18.11 -6.53 4.69
CA THR A 285 -17.83 -5.10 4.47
C THR A 285 -16.58 -4.67 5.23
N ARG A 286 -16.50 -5.00 6.53
CA ARG A 286 -15.36 -4.66 7.38
C ARG A 286 -14.06 -5.29 6.86
N VAL A 287 -14.08 -6.57 6.49
CA VAL A 287 -12.89 -7.26 5.95
C VAL A 287 -12.39 -6.59 4.67
N LEU A 288 -13.28 -6.30 3.72
CA LEU A 288 -12.93 -5.65 2.46
C LEU A 288 -12.40 -4.22 2.69
N THR A 289 -13.06 -3.43 3.54
CA THR A 289 -12.61 -2.08 3.89
C THR A 289 -11.22 -2.10 4.53
N ASN A 290 -10.97 -3.03 5.45
CA ASN A 290 -9.66 -3.12 6.11
C ASN A 290 -8.56 -3.57 5.16
N LEU A 291 -8.83 -4.51 4.25
CA LEU A 291 -7.89 -4.93 3.22
C LEU A 291 -7.57 -3.79 2.24
N GLU A 292 -8.58 -2.98 1.87
CA GLU A 292 -8.42 -1.79 1.04
C GLU A 292 -7.56 -0.73 1.74
N ARG A 293 -7.86 -0.42 3.01
CA ARG A 293 -7.11 0.54 3.83
C ARG A 293 -5.65 0.14 4.09
N CYS A 294 -5.33 -1.15 3.94
CA CYS A 294 -3.98 -1.69 4.09
C CYS A 294 -3.27 -1.96 2.75
N ASP A 295 -3.78 -1.47 1.64
CA ASP A 295 -3.23 -1.68 0.28
C ASP A 295 -3.07 -3.16 -0.14
N PHE A 296 -3.86 -4.08 0.45
CA PHE A 296 -3.91 -5.46 -0.03
C PHE A 296 -4.84 -5.64 -1.21
N VAL A 297 -5.94 -4.90 -1.21
CA VAL A 297 -7.01 -5.01 -2.19
C VAL A 297 -7.31 -3.64 -2.79
N SER A 298 -7.43 -3.56 -4.10
CA SER A 298 -7.97 -2.41 -4.79
C SER A 298 -9.45 -2.59 -5.05
N ARG A 299 -10.18 -1.48 -5.02
CA ARG A 299 -11.58 -1.39 -5.36
C ARG A 299 -11.75 -0.60 -6.65
N ASN A 300 -12.12 -1.28 -7.72
CA ASN A 300 -12.30 -0.66 -9.02
C ASN A 300 -13.78 -0.58 -9.38
N GLN A 301 -14.24 0.60 -9.76
CA GLN A 301 -15.60 0.76 -10.29
C GLN A 301 -15.62 0.29 -11.74
N ASN A 302 -16.67 -0.42 -12.12
CA ASN A 302 -16.91 -0.79 -13.50
C ASN A 302 -17.43 0.44 -14.27
N PHE A 303 -16.87 0.71 -15.46
CA PHE A 303 -17.24 1.86 -16.29
C PHE A 303 -18.77 1.89 -16.55
N ALA A 304 -19.39 3.07 -16.35
CA ALA A 304 -20.82 3.31 -16.53
C ALA A 304 -21.78 2.49 -15.63
N HIS A 305 -21.29 1.79 -14.62
CA HIS A 305 -22.10 1.01 -13.68
C HIS A 305 -22.26 1.69 -12.31
N LYS A 306 -23.23 1.21 -11.53
CA LYS A 306 -23.50 1.69 -10.17
C LYS A 306 -22.48 1.11 -9.17
N VAL A 307 -22.40 1.72 -7.98
CA VAL A 307 -21.50 1.32 -6.89
C VAL A 307 -21.56 -0.18 -6.53
N LYS A 308 -22.69 -0.85 -6.75
CA LYS A 308 -22.84 -2.29 -6.48
C LYS A 308 -22.09 -3.23 -7.45
N ASP A 309 -21.62 -2.71 -8.57
CA ASP A 309 -20.85 -3.48 -9.57
C ASP A 309 -19.33 -3.29 -9.38
N THR A 310 -18.92 -3.01 -8.14
CA THR A 310 -17.53 -2.84 -7.74
C THR A 310 -16.79 -4.18 -7.79
N ILE A 311 -15.61 -4.18 -8.39
CA ILE A 311 -14.70 -5.33 -8.43
C ILE A 311 -13.56 -5.10 -7.44
N TYR A 312 -13.33 -6.10 -6.62
CA TYR A 312 -12.21 -6.17 -5.68
C TYR A 312 -11.11 -7.04 -6.27
N ARG A 313 -9.87 -6.51 -6.31
CA ARG A 313 -8.71 -7.21 -6.85
C ARG A 313 -7.59 -7.23 -5.81
N LEU A 314 -6.95 -8.38 -5.62
CA LEU A 314 -5.73 -8.48 -4.81
C LEU A 314 -4.59 -7.76 -5.55
N VAL A 315 -3.92 -6.82 -4.87
CA VAL A 315 -2.83 -6.01 -5.45
C VAL A 315 -1.53 -6.10 -4.66
N ASP A 316 -1.51 -6.84 -3.57
CA ASP A 316 -0.28 -7.08 -2.81
C ASP A 316 0.59 -8.13 -3.52
N PHE A 317 1.70 -7.67 -4.09
CA PHE A 317 2.60 -8.49 -4.91
C PHE A 317 3.19 -9.67 -4.13
N TYR A 318 3.60 -9.45 -2.89
CA TYR A 318 4.10 -10.53 -2.04
C TYR A 318 3.05 -11.62 -1.82
N THR A 319 1.83 -11.25 -1.51
CA THR A 319 0.73 -12.21 -1.31
C THR A 319 0.38 -12.96 -2.60
N LEU A 320 0.36 -12.26 -3.76
CA LEU A 320 0.18 -12.89 -5.07
C LEU A 320 1.27 -13.92 -5.38
N PHE A 321 2.54 -13.55 -5.10
CA PHE A 321 3.68 -14.45 -5.28
C PHE A 321 3.59 -15.66 -4.35
N TYR A 322 3.25 -15.43 -3.07
CA TYR A 322 3.09 -16.48 -2.07
C TYR A 322 2.05 -17.54 -2.49
N TYR A 323 0.85 -17.12 -2.87
CA TYR A 323 -0.20 -18.06 -3.29
C TYR A 323 0.13 -18.76 -4.60
N LYS A 324 0.86 -18.13 -5.49
CA LYS A 324 1.18 -18.70 -6.80
C LYS A 324 2.32 -19.70 -6.75
N PHE A 325 3.37 -19.43 -5.95
CA PHE A 325 4.60 -20.19 -6.02
C PHE A 325 5.04 -20.81 -4.69
N ILE A 326 4.78 -20.15 -3.55
CA ILE A 326 5.29 -20.61 -2.26
C ILE A 326 4.36 -21.62 -1.60
N LEU A 327 3.06 -21.30 -1.50
CA LEU A 327 2.09 -22.19 -0.87
C LEU A 327 1.95 -23.54 -1.59
N PRO A 328 1.96 -23.60 -2.96
CA PRO A 328 1.87 -24.87 -3.68
C PRO A 328 3.18 -25.64 -3.74
N ASP A 329 4.32 -25.03 -3.38
CA ASP A 329 5.63 -25.66 -3.50
C ASP A 329 5.83 -26.75 -2.46
N VAL A 330 5.89 -27.98 -2.93
CA VAL A 330 6.19 -29.20 -2.15
C VAL A 330 7.48 -29.88 -2.63
N SER A 331 8.22 -29.25 -3.56
CA SER A 331 9.36 -29.88 -4.22
C SER A 331 10.57 -29.98 -3.30
N GLY A 332 10.73 -29.04 -2.36
CA GLY A 332 11.95 -28.89 -1.56
C GLY A 332 13.16 -28.39 -2.38
N ASP A 333 12.94 -27.91 -3.60
CA ASP A 333 13.99 -27.32 -4.45
C ASP A 333 14.32 -25.91 -3.98
N GLU A 334 15.45 -25.74 -3.31
CA GLU A 334 15.91 -24.45 -2.81
C GLU A 334 16.28 -23.44 -3.91
N GLN A 335 16.42 -23.90 -5.15
CA GLN A 335 16.68 -23.10 -6.36
C GLN A 335 15.50 -23.14 -7.34
N TRP A 336 14.30 -23.34 -6.82
CA TRP A 336 13.09 -23.49 -7.63
C TRP A 336 12.89 -22.36 -8.62
N TRP A 337 13.10 -21.11 -8.18
CA TRP A 337 12.93 -19.94 -9.03
C TRP A 337 13.97 -19.90 -10.15
N SER A 338 15.24 -20.19 -9.86
CA SER A 338 16.31 -20.31 -10.87
C SER A 338 15.98 -21.34 -11.93
N HIS A 339 15.47 -22.51 -11.52
CA HIS A 339 15.16 -23.61 -12.45
C HIS A 339 13.91 -23.33 -13.31
N HIS A 340 12.97 -22.47 -12.83
CA HIS A 340 11.67 -22.24 -13.47
C HIS A 340 11.48 -20.82 -14.00
N PHE A 341 12.46 -19.92 -13.87
CA PHE A 341 12.34 -18.50 -14.19
C PHE A 341 11.86 -18.23 -15.63
N GLU A 342 12.25 -19.09 -16.58
CA GLU A 342 11.84 -18.99 -17.98
C GLU A 342 10.61 -19.82 -18.34
N SER A 343 9.98 -20.47 -17.36
CA SER A 343 8.81 -21.31 -17.60
C SER A 343 7.60 -20.50 -18.06
N ARG A 344 6.69 -21.19 -18.77
CA ARG A 344 5.41 -20.60 -19.16
C ARG A 344 4.59 -20.13 -17.95
N GLN A 345 4.68 -20.86 -16.82
CA GLN A 345 3.97 -20.50 -15.58
C GLN A 345 4.43 -19.13 -15.05
N VAL A 346 5.75 -18.90 -15.00
CA VAL A 346 6.33 -17.63 -14.55
C VAL A 346 6.00 -16.52 -15.54
N SER A 347 6.16 -16.75 -16.84
CA SER A 347 5.85 -15.76 -17.88
C SER A 347 4.39 -15.32 -17.85
N THR A 348 3.45 -16.27 -17.67
CA THR A 348 2.02 -15.94 -17.52
C THR A 348 1.77 -15.11 -16.27
N TRP A 349 2.34 -15.49 -15.14
CA TRP A 349 2.21 -14.75 -13.89
C TRP A 349 2.79 -13.33 -14.00
N GLN A 350 3.95 -13.17 -14.66
CA GLN A 350 4.54 -11.85 -14.90
C GLN A 350 3.62 -10.95 -15.73
N GLY A 351 2.98 -11.50 -16.78
CA GLY A 351 2.00 -10.75 -17.57
C GLY A 351 0.87 -10.19 -16.73
N LEU A 352 0.23 -11.04 -15.94
CA LEU A 352 -0.88 -10.68 -15.05
C LEU A 352 -0.46 -9.70 -13.95
N THR A 353 0.75 -9.89 -13.41
CA THR A 353 1.26 -9.01 -12.36
C THR A 353 1.66 -7.65 -12.91
N PHE A 354 2.11 -7.57 -14.18
CA PHE A 354 2.39 -6.31 -14.86
C PHE A 354 1.13 -5.44 -15.01
N GLU A 355 -0.01 -6.04 -15.28
CA GLU A 355 -1.30 -5.31 -15.30
C GLU A 355 -1.54 -4.61 -13.95
N ILE A 356 -1.29 -5.32 -12.82
CA ILE A 356 -1.42 -4.73 -11.48
C ILE A 356 -0.41 -3.59 -11.27
N VAL A 357 0.83 -3.75 -11.74
CA VAL A 357 1.83 -2.66 -11.70
C VAL A 357 1.31 -1.43 -12.44
N CYS A 358 0.77 -1.60 -13.65
CA CYS A 358 0.22 -0.51 -14.45
C CYS A 358 -0.95 0.18 -13.73
N LEU A 359 -1.86 -0.60 -13.14
CA LEU A 359 -2.99 -0.06 -12.38
C LEU A 359 -2.53 0.77 -11.17
N MET A 360 -1.51 0.33 -10.45
CA MET A 360 -0.94 1.05 -9.32
C MET A 360 -0.13 2.30 -9.73
N HIS A 361 0.35 2.34 -10.99
CA HIS A 361 1.11 3.46 -11.57
C HIS A 361 0.31 4.27 -12.60
N THR A 362 -1.02 4.30 -12.46
CA THR A 362 -1.90 5.05 -13.38
C THR A 362 -1.53 6.53 -13.49
N ASP A 363 -1.02 7.15 -12.43
CA ASP A 363 -0.55 8.54 -12.47
C ASP A 363 0.70 8.72 -13.35
N SER A 364 1.63 7.75 -13.38
CA SER A 364 2.76 7.73 -14.31
C SER A 364 2.28 7.55 -15.75
N ILE A 365 1.28 6.68 -15.98
CA ILE A 365 0.64 6.51 -17.31
C ILE A 365 0.01 7.83 -17.77
N LYS A 366 -0.76 8.51 -16.92
CA LYS A 366 -1.35 9.83 -17.23
C LYS A 366 -0.28 10.89 -17.54
N ARG A 367 0.83 10.85 -16.82
CA ARG A 367 1.96 11.75 -17.05
C ARG A 367 2.59 11.49 -18.42
N ALA A 368 2.84 10.22 -18.75
CA ALA A 368 3.38 9.82 -20.04
C ALA A 368 2.47 10.22 -21.21
N LEU A 369 1.16 10.16 -21.01
CA LEU A 369 0.15 10.60 -21.99
C LEU A 369 -0.05 12.12 -22.04
N GLY A 370 0.62 12.90 -21.19
CA GLY A 370 0.47 14.36 -21.13
C GLY A 370 -0.86 14.85 -20.58
N ILE A 371 -1.58 14.01 -19.80
CA ILE A 371 -2.95 14.32 -19.33
C ILE A 371 -3.05 14.49 -17.80
N SER A 372 -1.92 14.63 -17.09
CA SER A 372 -1.92 14.79 -15.62
C SER A 372 -2.65 16.03 -15.12
N GLY A 373 -2.68 17.11 -15.90
CA GLY A 373 -3.38 18.34 -15.58
C GLY A 373 -4.86 18.35 -15.91
N MET A 374 -5.39 17.26 -16.47
CA MET A 374 -6.78 17.15 -16.93
C MET A 374 -7.62 16.33 -15.95
N ALA A 375 -8.87 16.72 -15.74
CA ALA A 375 -9.81 15.91 -14.98
C ALA A 375 -10.07 14.57 -15.71
N THR A 376 -9.84 13.47 -15.01
CA THR A 376 -10.00 12.11 -15.53
C THR A 376 -10.74 11.23 -14.55
N GLU A 377 -11.56 10.31 -15.06
CA GLU A 377 -12.16 9.21 -14.32
C GLU A 377 -11.44 7.92 -14.70
N VAL A 378 -10.97 7.17 -13.69
CA VAL A 378 -10.30 5.88 -13.88
C VAL A 378 -11.22 4.77 -13.44
N SER A 379 -11.37 3.75 -14.27
CA SER A 379 -12.25 2.61 -14.03
C SER A 379 -11.71 1.37 -14.75
N SER A 380 -12.31 0.23 -14.50
CA SER A 380 -12.22 -0.96 -15.35
C SER A 380 -13.53 -1.14 -16.11
N TRP A 381 -13.55 -2.03 -17.07
CA TRP A 381 -14.78 -2.41 -17.74
C TRP A 381 -14.83 -3.92 -17.95
N ARG A 382 -15.97 -4.54 -17.59
CA ARG A 382 -16.22 -5.96 -17.79
C ARG A 382 -17.66 -6.17 -18.23
N LYS A 383 -17.85 -7.01 -19.25
CA LYS A 383 -19.15 -7.52 -19.69
C LYS A 383 -19.09 -9.03 -19.76
N ALA A 384 -19.96 -9.70 -19.00
CA ALA A 384 -20.07 -11.14 -19.07
C ALA A 384 -20.53 -11.63 -20.45
N ALA A 385 -20.05 -12.80 -20.86
CA ALA A 385 -20.61 -13.48 -22.04
C ALA A 385 -22.08 -13.86 -21.77
N THR A 386 -22.92 -13.72 -22.77
CA THR A 386 -24.31 -14.18 -22.77
C THR A 386 -24.54 -15.09 -23.96
N ASP A 387 -25.63 -15.84 -23.97
CA ASP A 387 -25.96 -16.72 -25.10
C ASP A 387 -25.93 -15.92 -26.43
N GLY A 388 -24.99 -16.27 -27.29
CA GLY A 388 -24.79 -15.65 -28.60
C GLY A 388 -23.96 -14.35 -28.63
N GLN A 389 -23.41 -13.85 -27.49
CA GLN A 389 -22.52 -12.70 -27.45
C GLN A 389 -21.27 -12.99 -26.62
N ASN A 390 -20.10 -12.70 -27.18
CA ASN A 390 -18.85 -12.76 -26.45
C ASN A 390 -18.80 -11.73 -25.33
N GLY A 391 -18.16 -12.11 -24.20
CA GLY A 391 -17.81 -11.17 -23.14
C GLY A 391 -16.58 -10.34 -23.51
N GLY A 392 -16.28 -9.34 -22.69
CA GLY A 392 -15.09 -8.52 -22.85
C GLY A 392 -14.66 -7.89 -21.53
N GLN A 393 -13.39 -7.60 -21.42
CA GLN A 393 -12.79 -6.95 -20.25
C GLN A 393 -11.71 -5.97 -20.69
N ILE A 394 -11.64 -4.84 -19.99
CA ILE A 394 -10.57 -3.84 -20.10
C ILE A 394 -10.18 -3.45 -18.67
N ASP A 395 -8.94 -3.70 -18.32
CA ASP A 395 -8.48 -3.53 -16.96
C ASP A 395 -8.31 -2.06 -16.56
N LEU A 396 -7.96 -1.20 -17.52
CA LEU A 396 -7.77 0.22 -17.28
C LEU A 396 -8.49 1.03 -18.36
N VAL A 397 -9.49 1.80 -17.95
CA VAL A 397 -10.22 2.77 -18.76
C VAL A 397 -9.98 4.15 -18.16
N ILE A 398 -9.44 5.08 -18.95
CA ILE A 398 -9.22 6.47 -18.56
C ILE A 398 -10.14 7.37 -19.37
N LYS A 399 -11.21 7.85 -18.75
CA LYS A 399 -12.14 8.79 -19.35
C LYS A 399 -11.68 10.21 -19.06
N ARG A 400 -11.52 11.02 -20.09
CA ARG A 400 -11.05 12.39 -20.02
C ARG A 400 -12.21 13.38 -20.15
N ALA A 401 -12.05 14.57 -19.54
CA ALA A 401 -13.04 15.64 -19.61
C ALA A 401 -13.23 16.18 -21.04
N ASP A 402 -12.22 16.11 -21.92
CA ASP A 402 -12.24 16.53 -23.32
C ASP A 402 -12.86 15.49 -24.29
N ARG A 403 -13.64 14.54 -23.75
CA ARG A 403 -14.45 13.57 -24.49
C ARG A 403 -13.66 12.48 -25.21
N ILE A 404 -12.47 12.14 -24.69
CA ILE A 404 -11.68 10.98 -25.12
C ILE A 404 -11.69 9.92 -24.02
N ILE A 405 -11.76 8.65 -24.42
CA ILE A 405 -11.62 7.50 -23.51
C ILE A 405 -10.45 6.64 -24.01
N HIS A 406 -9.43 6.51 -23.18
CA HIS A 406 -8.35 5.55 -23.39
C HIS A 406 -8.79 4.18 -22.89
N LEU A 407 -8.75 3.19 -23.78
CA LEU A 407 -8.89 1.78 -23.49
C LEU A 407 -7.46 1.22 -23.45
N CYS A 408 -6.96 0.95 -22.24
CA CYS A 408 -5.56 0.62 -22.04
C CYS A 408 -5.37 -0.90 -22.08
N GLU A 409 -4.45 -1.34 -22.92
CA GLU A 409 -4.01 -2.73 -23.07
C GLU A 409 -2.59 -2.88 -22.54
N MET A 410 -2.35 -3.81 -21.63
CA MET A 410 -1.09 -3.95 -20.93
C MET A 410 -0.39 -5.24 -21.33
N LYS A 411 0.90 -5.16 -21.74
CA LYS A 411 1.67 -6.31 -22.20
C LYS A 411 3.07 -6.32 -21.65
N PHE A 412 3.38 -7.37 -20.88
CA PHE A 412 4.73 -7.67 -20.44
C PHE A 412 5.44 -8.55 -21.46
N SER A 413 6.56 -8.11 -21.98
CA SER A 413 7.32 -8.85 -22.99
C SER A 413 8.83 -8.64 -22.81
N LYS A 414 9.63 -9.58 -23.33
CA LYS A 414 11.12 -9.52 -23.32
C LYS A 414 11.69 -8.63 -24.43
N SER A 415 10.84 -8.19 -25.37
CA SER A 415 11.19 -7.34 -26.50
C SER A 415 9.96 -6.52 -26.89
N GLN A 416 10.05 -5.70 -27.93
CA GLN A 416 8.90 -5.00 -28.50
C GLN A 416 7.74 -5.97 -28.78
N TYR A 417 6.54 -5.58 -28.38
CA TYR A 417 5.34 -6.40 -28.53
C TYR A 417 4.83 -6.34 -29.97
N ARG A 418 4.65 -7.48 -30.60
CA ARG A 418 4.09 -7.57 -31.96
C ARG A 418 2.59 -7.85 -31.92
N ILE A 419 1.80 -6.95 -32.48
CA ILE A 419 0.37 -7.16 -32.68
C ILE A 419 0.18 -8.10 -33.87
N THR A 420 -0.49 -9.23 -33.65
CA THR A 420 -0.88 -10.15 -34.70
C THR A 420 -2.25 -9.77 -35.28
N GLU A 421 -2.57 -10.21 -36.50
CA GLU A 421 -3.87 -10.00 -37.14
C GLU A 421 -5.05 -10.49 -36.26
N ALA A 422 -4.91 -11.69 -35.70
CA ALA A 422 -5.93 -12.25 -34.81
C ALA A 422 -6.14 -11.39 -33.56
N TYR A 423 -5.06 -10.81 -33.02
CA TYR A 423 -5.14 -9.96 -31.86
C TYR A 423 -5.72 -8.58 -32.18
N GLU A 424 -5.41 -8.02 -33.35
CA GLU A 424 -6.07 -6.80 -33.85
C GLU A 424 -7.59 -7.00 -33.97
N GLN A 425 -8.02 -8.11 -34.56
CA GLN A 425 -9.45 -8.45 -34.65
C GLN A 425 -10.12 -8.52 -33.28
N LEU A 426 -9.47 -9.12 -32.29
CA LEU A 426 -9.95 -9.19 -30.91
C LEU A 426 -10.10 -7.78 -30.30
N LEU A 427 -9.11 -6.90 -30.49
CA LEU A 427 -9.16 -5.52 -29.99
C LEU A 427 -10.29 -4.71 -30.64
N ARG A 428 -10.53 -4.88 -31.95
CA ARG A 428 -11.65 -4.25 -32.65
C ARG A 428 -13.00 -4.72 -32.11
N GLN A 429 -13.16 -6.04 -31.90
CA GLN A 429 -14.36 -6.60 -31.27
C GLN A 429 -14.59 -6.05 -29.87
N CYS A 430 -13.53 -5.93 -29.06
CA CYS A 430 -13.59 -5.36 -27.73
C CYS A 430 -14.03 -3.89 -27.76
N LEU A 431 -13.51 -3.09 -28.70
CA LEU A 431 -13.92 -1.70 -28.95
C LEU A 431 -15.41 -1.58 -29.28
N GLU A 432 -15.89 -2.37 -30.23
CA GLU A 432 -17.30 -2.39 -30.64
C GLU A 432 -18.22 -2.82 -29.50
N LEU A 433 -17.81 -3.84 -28.75
CA LEU A 433 -18.52 -4.33 -27.57
C LEU A 433 -18.58 -3.28 -26.45
N PHE A 434 -17.48 -2.58 -26.20
CA PHE A 434 -17.43 -1.46 -25.25
C PHE A 434 -18.38 -0.35 -25.68
N GLN A 435 -18.29 0.10 -26.94
CA GLN A 435 -19.10 1.19 -27.47
C GLN A 435 -20.60 0.86 -27.43
N SER A 436 -20.98 -0.33 -27.89
CA SER A 436 -22.38 -0.78 -27.92
C SER A 436 -22.98 -0.96 -26.53
N SER A 437 -22.21 -1.48 -25.58
CA SER A 437 -22.69 -1.72 -24.22
C SER A 437 -22.79 -0.46 -23.37
N THR A 438 -21.83 0.46 -23.53
CA THR A 438 -21.80 1.72 -22.75
C THR A 438 -22.58 2.85 -23.41
N LYS A 439 -22.89 2.72 -24.72
CA LYS A 439 -23.55 3.75 -25.52
C LYS A 439 -22.85 5.12 -25.45
N THR A 440 -21.54 5.11 -25.21
CA THR A 440 -20.76 6.34 -25.11
C THR A 440 -20.70 7.08 -26.43
N LYS A 441 -20.70 8.42 -26.35
CA LYS A 441 -20.49 9.33 -27.49
C LYS A 441 -19.08 9.92 -27.49
N PHE A 442 -18.19 9.43 -26.62
CA PHE A 442 -16.81 9.87 -26.54
C PHE A 442 -15.97 9.14 -27.58
N SER A 443 -14.92 9.78 -28.06
CA SER A 443 -13.95 9.14 -28.94
C SER A 443 -13.18 8.07 -28.16
N LEU A 444 -13.13 6.86 -28.72
CA LEU A 444 -12.41 5.74 -28.13
C LEU A 444 -11.03 5.63 -28.77
N VAL A 445 -9.99 5.50 -27.96
CA VAL A 445 -8.61 5.33 -28.42
C VAL A 445 -7.98 4.15 -27.68
N ILE A 446 -7.22 3.32 -28.40
CA ILE A 446 -6.45 2.22 -27.83
C ILE A 446 -5.09 2.76 -27.41
N THR A 447 -4.74 2.49 -26.15
CA THR A 447 -3.44 2.85 -25.57
C THR A 447 -2.74 1.57 -25.09
N PHE A 448 -1.54 1.33 -25.58
CA PHE A 448 -0.75 0.22 -25.09
C PHE A 448 0.20 0.68 -23.97
N VAL A 449 0.29 -0.14 -22.92
CA VAL A 449 1.31 -0.01 -21.89
C VAL A 449 2.17 -1.27 -21.95
N THR A 450 3.43 -1.14 -22.33
CA THR A 450 4.30 -2.28 -22.61
C THR A 450 5.65 -2.13 -21.95
N THR A 451 6.43 -3.19 -21.91
CA THR A 451 7.84 -3.11 -21.44
C THR A 451 8.72 -2.32 -22.41
N TYR A 452 8.67 -2.62 -23.71
CA TYR A 452 9.63 -2.10 -24.70
C TYR A 452 8.98 -1.41 -25.91
N GLY A 453 7.69 -1.07 -25.82
CA GLY A 453 6.95 -0.51 -26.95
C GLY A 453 6.40 -1.60 -27.88
N ILE A 454 5.74 -1.15 -28.96
CA ILE A 454 5.15 -1.99 -29.99
C ILE A 454 6.08 -2.05 -31.19
N ALA A 455 6.27 -3.24 -31.75
CA ALA A 455 7.04 -3.41 -32.97
C ALA A 455 6.31 -2.81 -34.18
N ASP A 456 7.07 -2.16 -35.07
CA ASP A 456 6.54 -1.68 -36.33
C ASP A 456 5.87 -2.81 -37.12
N GLY A 457 4.73 -2.50 -37.78
CA GLY A 457 3.99 -3.49 -38.56
C GLY A 457 2.64 -2.96 -39.03
N LEU A 458 1.95 -3.77 -39.85
CA LEU A 458 0.67 -3.43 -40.48
C LEU A 458 -0.43 -3.08 -39.46
N HIS A 459 -0.36 -3.66 -38.28
CA HIS A 459 -1.39 -3.54 -37.22
C HIS A 459 -1.12 -2.41 -36.21
N HIS A 460 -0.01 -1.68 -36.37
CA HIS A 460 0.37 -0.56 -35.50
C HIS A 460 -0.63 0.61 -35.59
N SER A 461 -1.29 0.79 -36.75
CA SER A 461 -2.24 1.88 -36.97
C SER A 461 -3.47 1.88 -36.04
N LEU A 462 -3.76 0.76 -35.36
CA LEU A 462 -4.82 0.67 -34.36
C LEU A 462 -4.45 1.38 -33.06
N VAL A 463 -3.16 1.53 -32.79
CA VAL A 463 -2.64 2.05 -31.53
C VAL A 463 -2.55 3.57 -31.63
N HIS A 464 -3.28 4.25 -30.76
CA HIS A 464 -3.26 5.71 -30.72
C HIS A 464 -2.12 6.26 -29.84
N SER A 465 -1.80 5.57 -28.76
CA SER A 465 -0.76 6.00 -27.80
C SER A 465 -0.03 4.79 -27.23
N GLU A 466 1.24 4.99 -26.96
CA GLU A 466 2.10 4.02 -26.29
C GLU A 466 2.70 4.60 -25.00
N VAL A 467 2.78 3.77 -23.98
CA VAL A 467 3.51 4.03 -22.75
C VAL A 467 4.43 2.85 -22.52
N THR A 468 5.71 3.11 -22.31
CA THR A 468 6.69 2.06 -22.05
C THR A 468 7.02 1.95 -20.57
N MET A 469 7.65 0.85 -20.18
CA MET A 469 8.17 0.61 -18.84
C MET A 469 8.99 1.81 -18.33
N GLU A 470 9.83 2.42 -19.19
CA GLU A 470 10.67 3.56 -18.84
C GLU A 470 9.88 4.72 -18.21
N GLN A 471 8.67 4.95 -18.72
CA GLN A 471 7.79 6.02 -18.27
C GLN A 471 7.04 5.67 -16.96
N LEU A 472 6.98 4.40 -16.58
CA LEU A 472 6.42 4.00 -15.29
C LEU A 472 7.37 4.31 -14.12
N PHE A 473 8.69 4.46 -14.40
CA PHE A 473 9.71 4.80 -13.41
C PHE A 473 9.88 6.32 -13.18
N ILE A 474 9.04 7.16 -13.79
CA ILE A 474 9.15 8.63 -13.73
C ILE A 474 8.12 9.23 -12.76
#